data_2a1a98700ab9a26c3f4672bec472c326
#
_entry.id   2a1a98700ab9a26c3f4672bec472c326
#
_cell.length_a   1.000
_cell.length_b   1.000
_cell.length_c   1.000
_cell.angle_alpha   90.00
_cell.angle_beta   90.00
_cell.angle_gamma   90.00
#
_symmetry.space_group_name_H-M   'P 1'
#
loop_
_entity.id
_entity.type
_entity.pdbx_description
1 polymer ?
#
loop_
_entity_poly.entity_id
_entity_poly.type
_entity_poly.pdbx_seq_one_letter_code
_entity_poly.pdbx_strand_id
1 'polypeptide(L)'
;AYRVRGLALFALLAVMAGGPVHAPARRIALFRSAPETAAKRTAVDYLRTHTGPDETVLVWGAEPSVNFLSRRKSPSRYSFQYPLYTNGYRNAAAAAETFLAELSSRPPAVVIDTSATNLLVPPLDPASRRRRRLPSAFDPLPPAMGNLFDLLAARYRRVDGTGVLHWAVYRQAGR
;
A
#
# COMPACT_ATOMS: atom_id res chain seq x y z
N ALA A 1 31.36 -48.75 15.54
CA ALA A 1 30.04 -48.31 15.00
C ALA A 1 29.61 -46.89 15.47
N TYR A 2 30.16 -46.34 16.55
CA TYR A 2 29.78 -45.01 17.09
C TYR A 2 30.47 -43.82 16.42
N ARG A 3 31.62 -43.99 15.79
CA ARG A 3 32.41 -42.91 15.15
C ARG A 3 31.78 -42.39 13.85
N VAL A 4 31.08 -43.25 13.12
CA VAL A 4 30.47 -42.86 11.82
C VAL A 4 29.18 -42.01 12.03
N ARG A 5 28.45 -42.25 13.12
CA ARG A 5 27.21 -41.50 13.42
C ARG A 5 27.49 -40.04 13.85
N GLY A 6 28.64 -39.79 14.53
CA GLY A 6 29.03 -38.44 14.91
C GLY A 6 29.43 -37.55 13.73
N LEU A 7 30.11 -38.11 12.74
CA LEU A 7 30.52 -37.39 11.54
C LEU A 7 29.32 -36.98 10.65
N ALA A 8 28.32 -37.85 10.53
CA ALA A 8 27.09 -37.54 9.76
C ALA A 8 26.28 -36.45 10.45
N LEU A 9 26.19 -36.45 11.77
CA LEU A 9 25.47 -35.39 12.52
C LEU A 9 26.20 -34.06 12.45
N PHE A 10 27.53 -34.06 12.48
CA PHE A 10 28.35 -32.86 12.37
C PHE A 10 28.26 -32.26 10.92
N ALA A 11 28.24 -33.11 9.89
CA ALA A 11 28.05 -32.68 8.52
C ALA A 11 26.65 -32.10 8.28
N LEU A 12 25.62 -32.69 8.89
CA LEU A 12 24.25 -32.19 8.81
C LEU A 12 24.10 -30.83 9.53
N LEU A 13 24.70 -30.68 10.70
CA LEU A 13 24.73 -29.41 11.42
C LEU A 13 25.55 -28.34 10.69
N ALA A 14 26.65 -28.71 10.03
CA ALA A 14 27.44 -27.78 9.22
C ALA A 14 26.70 -27.35 7.95
N VAL A 15 25.92 -28.23 7.31
CA VAL A 15 25.05 -27.88 6.16
C VAL A 15 23.89 -26.99 6.61
N MET A 16 23.32 -27.22 7.81
CA MET A 16 22.29 -26.37 8.38
C MET A 16 22.84 -25.01 8.87
N ALA A 17 24.07 -24.97 9.36
CA ALA A 17 24.76 -23.74 9.77
C ALA A 17 25.45 -23.02 8.59
N GLY A 18 25.87 -23.75 7.57
CA GLY A 18 26.50 -23.24 6.34
C GLY A 18 25.52 -22.87 5.23
N GLY A 19 24.23 -23.10 5.42
CA GLY A 19 23.21 -22.48 4.58
C GLY A 19 23.40 -20.95 4.64
N PRO A 20 23.27 -20.23 3.52
CA PRO A 20 23.87 -18.90 3.35
C PRO A 20 23.37 -17.92 4.40
N VAL A 21 24.13 -17.74 5.46
CA VAL A 21 23.96 -16.72 6.51
C VAL A 21 23.89 -15.31 5.87
N HIS A 22 24.32 -15.19 4.61
CA HIS A 22 24.18 -14.01 3.79
C HIS A 22 22.77 -13.79 3.21
N ALA A 23 21.87 -14.80 3.25
CA ALA A 23 20.52 -14.66 2.71
C ALA A 23 19.69 -13.58 3.41
N PRO A 24 19.68 -13.44 4.75
CA PRO A 24 18.92 -12.37 5.39
C PRO A 24 19.50 -10.99 5.11
N ALA A 25 20.82 -10.82 5.12
CA ALA A 25 21.45 -9.53 4.82
C ALA A 25 21.19 -9.09 3.37
N ARG A 26 21.26 -10.03 2.41
CA ARG A 26 20.94 -9.77 1.00
C ARG A 26 19.45 -9.52 0.79
N ARG A 27 18.56 -10.23 1.49
CA ARG A 27 17.12 -9.94 1.48
C ARG A 27 16.81 -8.56 2.07
N ILE A 28 17.43 -8.20 3.19
CA ILE A 28 17.29 -6.86 3.78
C ILE A 28 17.81 -5.77 2.84
N ALA A 29 18.92 -6.00 2.14
CA ALA A 29 19.45 -5.07 1.15
C ALA A 29 18.53 -4.93 -0.08
N LEU A 30 17.94 -6.05 -0.56
CA LEU A 30 16.95 -6.04 -1.64
C LEU A 30 15.65 -5.30 -1.24
N PHE A 31 15.19 -5.47 0.01
CA PHE A 31 14.07 -4.71 0.54
C PHE A 31 14.40 -3.21 0.69
N ARG A 32 15.64 -2.85 1.00
CA ARG A 32 16.08 -1.45 1.10
C ARG A 32 16.24 -0.75 -0.24
N SER A 33 16.46 -1.47 -1.32
CA SER A 33 16.65 -0.93 -2.67
C SER A 33 15.41 -1.03 -3.56
N ALA A 34 14.34 -1.69 -3.10
CA ALA A 34 13.12 -1.82 -3.88
C ALA A 34 12.45 -0.45 -4.09
N PRO A 35 11.91 -0.16 -5.29
CA PRO A 35 11.17 1.08 -5.58
C PRO A 35 10.08 1.39 -4.55
N GLU A 36 9.40 0.36 -4.02
CA GLU A 36 8.41 0.46 -2.97
C GLU A 36 8.99 1.01 -1.66
N THR A 37 10.19 0.60 -1.26
CA THR A 37 10.84 1.09 -0.04
C THR A 37 11.23 2.57 -0.18
N ALA A 38 11.70 2.98 -1.35
CA ALA A 38 12.01 4.39 -1.65
C ALA A 38 10.72 5.23 -1.67
N ALA A 39 9.67 4.75 -2.33
CA ALA A 39 8.36 5.39 -2.36
C ALA A 39 7.79 5.57 -0.95
N LYS A 40 7.84 4.53 -0.13
CA LYS A 40 7.38 4.56 1.26
C LYS A 40 8.10 5.61 2.10
N ARG A 41 9.43 5.64 2.03
CA ARG A 41 10.24 6.60 2.77
C ARG A 41 9.88 8.04 2.39
N THR A 42 9.92 8.36 1.10
CA THR A 42 9.62 9.70 0.60
C THR A 42 8.18 10.12 0.88
N ALA A 43 7.22 9.18 0.84
CA ALA A 43 5.84 9.44 1.23
C ALA A 43 5.71 9.77 2.72
N VAL A 44 6.38 9.01 3.60
CA VAL A 44 6.41 9.29 5.05
C VAL A 44 6.99 10.66 5.35
N ASP A 45 8.11 11.02 4.71
CA ASP A 45 8.76 12.31 4.89
C ASP A 45 7.86 13.46 4.39
N TYR A 46 7.24 13.28 3.21
CA TYR A 46 6.26 14.23 2.69
C TYR A 46 5.08 14.45 3.66
N LEU A 47 4.50 13.37 4.17
CA LEU A 47 3.36 13.47 5.09
C LEU A 47 3.71 14.18 6.40
N ARG A 48 4.89 13.91 6.94
CA ARG A 48 5.35 14.56 8.19
C ARG A 48 5.51 16.07 8.03
N THR A 49 5.96 16.51 6.86
CA THR A 49 6.23 17.93 6.59
C THR A 49 5.02 18.71 6.08
N HIS A 50 4.05 18.03 5.44
CA HIS A 50 2.94 18.69 4.76
C HIS A 50 1.57 18.42 5.37
N THR A 51 1.51 17.70 6.50
CA THR A 51 0.26 17.47 7.23
C THR A 51 0.46 17.66 8.73
N GLY A 52 -0.57 18.16 9.41
CA GLY A 52 -0.61 18.26 10.87
C GLY A 52 -0.78 16.89 11.56
N PRO A 53 -0.48 16.78 12.86
CA PRO A 53 -0.58 15.53 13.61
C PRO A 53 -2.01 14.97 13.70
N ASP A 54 -3.01 15.85 13.68
CA ASP A 54 -4.43 15.47 13.78
C ASP A 54 -5.11 15.30 12.42
N GLU A 55 -4.43 15.63 11.33
CA GLU A 55 -4.94 15.41 9.98
C GLU A 55 -4.91 13.94 9.59
N THR A 56 -5.98 13.51 8.95
CA THR A 56 -6.05 12.12 8.42
C THR A 56 -5.45 12.03 7.03
N VAL A 57 -4.88 10.89 6.72
CA VAL A 57 -4.24 10.59 5.45
C VAL A 57 -4.75 9.25 4.91
N LEU A 58 -5.24 9.25 3.70
CA LEU A 58 -5.59 8.02 3.00
C LEU A 58 -4.37 7.51 2.22
N VAL A 59 -3.91 6.32 2.58
CA VAL A 59 -2.97 5.56 1.76
C VAL A 59 -3.76 4.53 0.98
N TRP A 60 -3.99 4.82 -0.31
CA TRP A 60 -4.78 3.99 -1.21
C TRP A 60 -3.97 2.78 -1.66
N GLY A 61 -4.41 1.58 -1.25
CA GLY A 61 -3.76 0.31 -1.57
C GLY A 61 -3.53 -0.57 -0.35
N ALA A 62 -2.32 -1.10 -0.19
CA ALA A 62 -1.99 -2.07 0.86
C ALA A 62 -0.73 -1.68 1.66
N GLU A 63 -0.55 -0.38 1.90
CA GLU A 63 0.63 0.16 2.58
C GLU A 63 0.31 0.86 3.92
N PRO A 64 -0.34 0.16 4.88
CA PRO A 64 -0.73 0.77 6.17
C PRO A 64 0.48 1.22 7.00
N SER A 65 1.67 0.67 6.71
CA SER A 65 2.92 1.10 7.35
C SER A 65 3.25 2.58 7.13
N VAL A 66 2.76 3.19 6.04
CA VAL A 66 2.94 4.63 5.77
C VAL A 66 2.21 5.47 6.83
N ASN A 67 0.96 5.13 7.15
CA ASN A 67 0.21 5.80 8.21
C ASN A 67 0.91 5.66 9.57
N PHE A 68 1.36 4.44 9.90
CA PHE A 68 2.07 4.16 11.15
C PHE A 68 3.38 4.95 11.24
N LEU A 69 4.23 4.88 10.22
CA LEU A 69 5.53 5.55 10.21
C LEU A 69 5.41 7.07 10.17
N SER A 70 4.44 7.61 9.45
CA SER A 70 4.19 9.06 9.42
C SER A 70 3.49 9.58 10.67
N ARG A 71 2.97 8.69 11.53
CA ARG A 71 2.12 9.02 12.68
C ARG A 71 0.86 9.79 12.25
N ARG A 72 0.27 9.42 11.12
CA ARG A 72 -0.99 10.00 10.64
C ARG A 72 -2.09 8.94 10.68
N LYS A 73 -3.26 9.32 11.17
CA LYS A 73 -4.41 8.43 11.25
C LYS A 73 -5.00 8.20 9.86
N SER A 74 -5.48 6.98 9.60
CA SER A 74 -6.34 6.73 8.46
C SER A 74 -7.71 7.38 8.67
N PRO A 75 -8.36 7.93 7.62
CA PRO A 75 -9.73 8.44 7.71
C PRO A 75 -10.76 7.33 7.91
N SER A 76 -10.38 6.08 7.65
CA SER A 76 -11.25 4.90 7.65
C SER A 76 -10.66 3.76 8.48
N ARG A 77 -11.54 2.86 8.94
CA ARG A 77 -11.17 1.57 9.57
C ARG A 77 -10.47 0.60 8.62
N TYR A 78 -10.60 0.81 7.32
CA TYR A 78 -9.96 -0.03 6.30
C TYR A 78 -8.56 0.49 6.04
N SER A 79 -7.57 -0.04 6.78
CA SER A 79 -6.16 0.32 6.62
C SER A 79 -5.54 -0.18 5.32
N PHE A 80 -6.17 -1.16 4.66
CA PHE A 80 -5.90 -1.60 3.29
C PHE A 80 -7.23 -1.91 2.59
N GLN A 81 -7.31 -1.69 1.29
CA GLN A 81 -8.60 -1.60 0.61
C GLN A 81 -8.95 -2.81 -0.26
N TYR A 82 -8.15 -3.89 -0.28
CA TYR A 82 -8.46 -5.10 -1.06
C TYR A 82 -9.88 -5.63 -0.85
N PRO A 83 -10.43 -5.69 0.38
CA PRO A 83 -11.79 -6.14 0.58
C PRO A 83 -12.86 -5.33 -0.16
N LEU A 84 -12.57 -4.07 -0.51
CA LEU A 84 -13.53 -3.17 -1.16
C LEU A 84 -13.73 -3.52 -2.63
N TYR A 85 -12.72 -4.12 -3.28
CA TYR A 85 -12.72 -4.35 -4.72
C TYR A 85 -12.31 -5.78 -5.13
N THR A 86 -12.22 -6.71 -4.18
CA THR A 86 -11.99 -8.13 -4.49
C THR A 86 -13.32 -8.79 -4.86
N ASN A 87 -13.40 -9.35 -6.07
CA ASN A 87 -14.57 -10.10 -6.51
C ASN A 87 -14.82 -11.32 -5.63
N GLY A 88 -16.09 -11.56 -5.31
CA GLY A 88 -16.49 -12.67 -4.44
C GLY A 88 -16.25 -12.43 -2.94
N TYR A 89 -15.68 -11.31 -2.53
CA TYR A 89 -15.66 -10.95 -1.13
C TYR A 89 -17.08 -10.60 -0.66
N ARG A 90 -17.62 -11.43 0.25
CA ARG A 90 -19.05 -11.45 0.61
C ARG A 90 -19.64 -10.09 0.99
N ASN A 91 -18.86 -9.19 1.55
CA ASN A 91 -19.31 -7.90 2.05
C ASN A 91 -18.67 -6.71 1.30
N ALA A 92 -18.13 -6.92 0.10
CA ALA A 92 -17.38 -5.86 -0.64
C ALA A 92 -18.23 -4.60 -0.85
N ALA A 93 -19.48 -4.73 -1.26
CA ALA A 93 -20.37 -3.59 -1.49
C ALA A 93 -20.60 -2.78 -0.20
N ALA A 94 -21.02 -3.44 0.88
CA ALA A 94 -21.24 -2.79 2.18
C ALA A 94 -19.95 -2.20 2.76
N ALA A 95 -18.80 -2.85 2.56
CA ALA A 95 -17.50 -2.33 2.96
C ALA A 95 -17.14 -1.07 2.16
N ALA A 96 -17.39 -1.05 0.85
CA ALA A 96 -17.16 0.12 0.00
C ALA A 96 -18.08 1.31 0.38
N GLU A 97 -19.34 1.05 0.66
CA GLU A 97 -20.29 2.07 1.15
C GLU A 97 -19.85 2.65 2.50
N THR A 98 -19.46 1.79 3.44
CA THR A 98 -18.93 2.21 4.75
C THR A 98 -17.68 3.06 4.58
N PHE A 99 -16.75 2.62 3.73
CA PHE A 99 -15.53 3.36 3.43
C PHE A 99 -15.83 4.75 2.84
N LEU A 100 -16.77 4.82 1.89
CA LEU A 100 -17.21 6.07 1.28
C LEU A 100 -17.81 7.03 2.30
N ALA A 101 -18.67 6.54 3.20
CA ALA A 101 -19.26 7.31 4.28
C ALA A 101 -18.19 7.85 5.24
N GLU A 102 -17.21 7.03 5.62
CA GLU A 102 -16.11 7.43 6.49
C GLU A 102 -15.22 8.50 5.84
N LEU A 103 -14.91 8.40 4.53
CA LEU A 103 -14.16 9.42 3.79
C LEU A 103 -14.96 10.73 3.65
N SER A 104 -16.27 10.64 3.53
CA SER A 104 -17.14 11.81 3.42
C SER A 104 -17.24 12.56 4.74
N SER A 105 -17.31 11.84 5.86
CA SER A 105 -17.39 12.42 7.20
C SER A 105 -16.06 12.96 7.74
N ARG A 106 -14.95 12.34 7.32
CA ARG A 106 -13.57 12.73 7.66
C ARG A 106 -12.69 12.77 6.42
N PRO A 107 -12.83 13.82 5.60
CA PRO A 107 -12.04 13.94 4.38
C PRO A 107 -10.54 13.98 4.71
N PRO A 108 -9.71 13.08 4.14
CA PRO A 108 -8.27 13.11 4.36
C PRO A 108 -7.64 14.39 3.79
N ALA A 109 -6.66 14.96 4.47
CA ALA A 109 -5.90 16.11 3.97
C ALA A 109 -5.07 15.75 2.74
N VAL A 110 -4.57 14.51 2.73
CA VAL A 110 -3.73 13.97 1.65
C VAL A 110 -4.17 12.55 1.32
N VAL A 111 -4.13 12.22 0.04
CA VAL A 111 -4.29 10.86 -0.49
C VAL A 111 -3.00 10.45 -1.19
N ILE A 112 -2.43 9.30 -0.83
CA ILE A 112 -1.28 8.67 -1.50
C ILE A 112 -1.77 7.48 -2.30
N ASP A 113 -1.55 7.47 -3.61
CA ASP A 113 -1.89 6.35 -4.49
C ASP A 113 -0.67 5.43 -4.67
N THR A 114 -0.73 4.23 -4.12
CA THR A 114 0.36 3.24 -4.17
C THR A 114 0.29 2.32 -5.39
N SER A 115 -0.68 2.51 -6.27
CA SER A 115 -0.96 1.62 -7.40
C SER A 115 0.20 1.45 -8.37
N ALA A 116 1.13 2.41 -8.44
CA ALA A 116 2.28 2.34 -9.34
C ALA A 116 3.26 1.22 -8.98
N THR A 117 3.36 0.85 -7.70
CA THR A 117 4.23 -0.24 -7.23
C THR A 117 3.46 -1.53 -6.92
N ASN A 118 2.13 -1.48 -6.98
CA ASN A 118 1.28 -2.63 -6.69
C ASN A 118 0.21 -2.82 -7.77
N LEU A 119 0.41 -3.84 -8.60
CA LEU A 119 -0.47 -4.11 -9.76
C LEU A 119 -1.89 -4.56 -9.37
N LEU A 120 -2.11 -4.97 -8.12
CA LEU A 120 -3.43 -5.36 -7.62
C LEU A 120 -4.27 -4.16 -7.17
N VAL A 121 -3.67 -2.99 -7.04
CA VAL A 121 -4.34 -1.76 -6.63
C VAL A 121 -4.85 -1.01 -7.85
N PRO A 122 -6.17 -0.78 -7.99
CA PRO A 122 -6.69 0.03 -9.09
C PRO A 122 -6.22 1.49 -8.95
N PRO A 123 -5.62 2.09 -10.00
CA PRO A 123 -5.16 3.47 -9.95
C PRO A 123 -6.30 4.46 -9.69
N LEU A 124 -6.02 5.49 -8.89
CA LEU A 124 -6.96 6.60 -8.70
C LEU A 124 -7.08 7.45 -9.97
N ASP A 125 -6.00 7.62 -10.71
CA ASP A 125 -6.03 8.31 -12.01
C ASP A 125 -6.88 7.54 -13.04
N PRO A 126 -7.94 8.16 -13.61
CA PRO A 126 -8.85 7.48 -14.54
C PRO A 126 -8.16 6.97 -15.81
N ALA A 127 -7.18 7.73 -16.33
CA ALA A 127 -6.49 7.33 -17.56
C ALA A 127 -5.58 6.11 -17.31
N SER A 128 -4.89 6.07 -16.18
CA SER A 128 -4.08 4.93 -15.77
C SER A 128 -4.95 3.71 -15.45
N ARG A 129 -6.11 3.91 -14.82
CA ARG A 129 -7.05 2.83 -14.52
C ARG A 129 -7.62 2.18 -15.79
N ARG A 130 -7.99 2.96 -16.80
CA ARG A 130 -8.46 2.42 -18.10
C ARG A 130 -7.40 1.62 -18.85
N ARG A 131 -6.12 1.95 -18.68
CA ARG A 131 -5.01 1.24 -19.33
C ARG A 131 -4.57 -0.01 -18.57
N ARG A 132 -4.85 -0.09 -17.27
CA ARG A 132 -4.43 -1.21 -16.44
C ARG A 132 -5.41 -2.37 -16.54
N ARG A 133 -4.92 -3.54 -16.87
CA ARG A 133 -5.67 -4.79 -16.70
C ARG A 133 -5.42 -5.32 -15.28
N LEU A 134 -6.48 -5.41 -14.52
CA LEU A 134 -6.44 -6.06 -13.21
C LEU A 134 -6.55 -7.58 -13.38
N PRO A 135 -6.02 -8.40 -12.45
CA PRO A 135 -6.31 -9.82 -12.39
C PRO A 135 -7.83 -10.06 -12.22
N SER A 136 -8.33 -11.21 -12.68
CA SER A 136 -9.76 -11.55 -12.66
C SER A 136 -10.43 -11.47 -11.28
N ALA A 137 -9.64 -11.66 -10.21
CA ALA A 137 -10.12 -11.48 -8.85
C ALA A 137 -10.49 -10.02 -8.51
N PHE A 138 -10.07 -9.05 -9.34
CA PHE A 138 -10.27 -7.61 -9.17
C PHE A 138 -10.90 -6.94 -10.41
N ASP A 139 -11.35 -7.72 -11.38
CA ASP A 139 -11.96 -7.23 -12.64
C ASP A 139 -13.20 -8.08 -12.98
N PRO A 140 -14.37 -7.46 -13.24
CA PRO A 140 -14.63 -6.02 -13.13
C PRO A 140 -14.64 -5.52 -11.68
N LEU A 141 -14.30 -4.25 -11.50
CA LEU A 141 -14.42 -3.62 -10.19
C LEU A 141 -15.89 -3.55 -9.75
N PRO A 142 -16.19 -3.75 -8.45
CA PRO A 142 -17.55 -3.61 -7.94
C PRO A 142 -18.12 -2.22 -8.25
N PRO A 143 -19.42 -2.08 -8.61
CA PRO A 143 -20.04 -0.80 -8.97
C PRO A 143 -19.89 0.30 -7.91
N ALA A 144 -19.92 -0.07 -6.61
CA ALA A 144 -19.71 0.86 -5.50
C ALA A 144 -18.36 1.59 -5.56
N MET A 145 -17.36 1.01 -6.24
CA MET A 145 -16.06 1.65 -6.45
C MET A 145 -16.13 2.87 -7.39
N GLY A 146 -17.12 2.91 -8.30
CA GLY A 146 -17.38 4.08 -9.14
C GLY A 146 -17.60 5.34 -8.30
N ASN A 147 -18.52 5.28 -7.34
CA ASN A 147 -18.84 6.39 -6.45
C ASN A 147 -17.60 6.87 -5.64
N LEU A 148 -16.73 5.94 -5.22
CA LEU A 148 -15.50 6.29 -4.53
C LEU A 148 -14.53 7.06 -5.45
N PHE A 149 -14.33 6.57 -6.67
CA PHE A 149 -13.45 7.24 -7.62
C PHE A 149 -13.98 8.64 -8.01
N ASP A 150 -15.29 8.77 -8.16
CA ASP A 150 -15.94 10.05 -8.46
C ASP A 150 -15.80 11.03 -7.30
N LEU A 151 -15.99 10.57 -6.04
CA LEU A 151 -15.75 11.39 -4.85
C LEU A 151 -14.31 11.90 -4.79
N LEU A 152 -13.35 11.00 -5.00
CA LEU A 152 -11.93 11.37 -4.95
C LEU A 152 -11.57 12.32 -6.12
N ALA A 153 -12.05 12.06 -7.32
CA ALA A 153 -11.82 12.93 -8.48
C ALA A 153 -12.46 14.32 -8.33
N ALA A 154 -13.61 14.41 -7.69
CA ALA A 154 -14.28 15.69 -7.43
C ALA A 154 -13.58 16.55 -6.40
N ARG A 155 -13.06 15.93 -5.34
CA ARG A 155 -12.53 16.64 -4.14
C ARG A 155 -11.02 16.78 -4.11
N TYR A 156 -10.28 15.99 -4.87
CA TYR A 156 -8.81 15.94 -4.79
C TYR A 156 -8.18 16.23 -6.14
N ARG A 157 -7.04 16.89 -6.10
CA ARG A 157 -6.20 17.16 -7.28
C ARG A 157 -4.83 16.59 -7.05
N ARG A 158 -4.27 16.01 -8.12
CA ARG A 158 -2.89 15.53 -8.10
C ARG A 158 -1.96 16.71 -7.90
N VAL A 159 -0.95 16.51 -7.07
CA VAL A 159 0.12 17.47 -6.82
C VAL A 159 1.40 16.94 -7.43
N ASP A 160 2.01 17.71 -8.29
CA ASP A 160 3.30 17.40 -8.90
C ASP A 160 4.45 18.01 -8.06
N GLY A 161 5.68 17.52 -8.27
CA GLY A 161 6.86 18.06 -7.60
C GLY A 161 6.95 17.75 -6.09
N THR A 162 6.19 16.77 -5.61
CA THR A 162 6.12 16.43 -4.16
C THR A 162 7.39 15.78 -3.62
N GLY A 163 8.29 15.33 -4.49
CA GLY A 163 9.45 14.52 -4.10
C GLY A 163 9.10 13.07 -3.70
N VAL A 164 7.83 12.70 -3.64
CA VAL A 164 7.39 11.32 -3.41
C VAL A 164 7.69 10.49 -4.65
N LEU A 165 8.54 9.47 -4.47
CA LEU A 165 8.98 8.62 -5.57
C LEU A 165 7.90 7.58 -5.92
N HIS A 166 7.63 7.40 -7.20
CA HIS A 166 6.73 6.39 -7.77
C HIS A 166 5.25 6.50 -7.40
N TRP A 167 4.88 7.08 -6.27
CA TRP A 167 3.49 7.20 -5.85
C TRP A 167 2.92 8.58 -6.12
N ALA A 168 1.67 8.63 -6.57
CA ALA A 168 1.00 9.90 -6.78
C ALA A 168 0.42 10.44 -5.47
N VAL A 169 0.55 11.76 -5.31
CA VAL A 169 0.01 12.50 -4.17
C VAL A 169 -1.17 13.34 -4.64
N TYR A 170 -2.24 13.33 -3.87
CA TYR A 170 -3.40 14.16 -4.11
C TYR A 170 -3.71 14.97 -2.86
N ARG A 171 -4.09 16.22 -3.04
CA ARG A 171 -4.55 17.11 -1.98
C ARG A 171 -5.98 17.57 -2.24
N GLN A 172 -6.68 17.90 -1.18
CA GLN A 172 -8.03 18.44 -1.27
C GLN A 172 -8.02 19.74 -2.08
N ALA A 173 -8.93 19.87 -3.04
CA ALA A 173 -9.05 21.09 -3.83
C ALA A 173 -9.51 22.25 -2.95
N GLY A 174 -8.78 23.38 -2.99
CA GLY A 174 -9.09 24.56 -2.17
C GLY A 174 -8.42 24.64 -0.79
N ARG A 175 -7.52 23.68 -0.50
CA ARG A 175 -6.62 23.78 0.67
C ARG A 175 -5.20 24.11 0.27
#